data_5308c9a4575506cf1416bfae6fed5d43
#
_entry.id   5308c9a4575506cf1416bfae6fed5d43
#
_cell.length_a   1.000
_cell.length_b   1.000
_cell.length_c   1.000
_cell.angle_alpha   90.00
_cell.angle_beta   90.00
_cell.angle_gamma   90.00
#
_symmetry.space_group_name_H-M   'P 1'
#
loop_
_entity.id
_entity.type
_entity.pdbx_description
1 polymer ?
#
loop_
_entity_poly.entity_id
_entity_poly.type
_entity_poly.pdbx_seq_one_letter_code
_entity_poly.pdbx_strand_id
1 'polypeptide(L)'
;NFEGSNYQINIYRSDKVKQLFGEIQEKEKDATLVDILNGKIEKLNGFEDNIVRNILPLKATADCKSCHLNAEVGDVLGVVEVKQNLNSIFLESKYQYIVFFLIIVPIFYLLAFFSSRYTTKPIIKNLTLFNDKVQNINSVQDFKAFDSKNIDLYFEEFNQIVHNVDLMADKLKGVAVDKELLEFEIKLLDKFIITSDIVKDWREYICDLLIEINKIMETYTLMTIFRVGEDQFEVDIFWLGMPQEHQKIVFEKYINKTIKESDYFKEMTDFTIKHVVADRNRCLNELVEEEVEYRSKSLFLDSPKIGGIVGIGLQSIFSNDPVRYIVIDSILTTMANLVGSVKAIHKYTQDLEYYAARDPLTDLFNQRVFNDMMSYEIKRAARHDYPFALMVIDCDNFKPINDNFGHAFGDKFLQTVANILEEEKRDEDIVARYGGDEFTIILPECNENGALTVANRISKKIEDEKLIAPDGSRVGITISIGICVYPIHTLSQKDMFVIADYMMYQAKEEGKNGIKIPNERDISNILKTNQEKSSLLIRAIENDEIYPYFQPIKPASASNKLVIHELLMRIHQDGKIVSAYEFIEIAEARGLINSMDLMVIEKAFKEIQRTQYEGI
;
A
#
# COMPACT_ATOMS: atom_id res chain seq x y z
N ASN A 1 8.39 -14.61 50.48
CA ASN A 1 8.66 -13.28 49.95
C ASN A 1 9.90 -13.35 49.07
N PHE A 2 9.67 -13.33 47.75
CA PHE A 2 10.75 -13.08 46.79
C PHE A 2 10.85 -11.56 46.63
N GLU A 3 11.60 -10.90 47.47
CA GLU A 3 11.96 -9.49 47.32
C GLU A 3 13.22 -9.41 46.47
N GLY A 4 13.13 -8.84 45.31
CA GLY A 4 14.25 -8.61 44.37
C GLY A 4 13.89 -8.58 42.90
N SER A 5 12.68 -8.98 42.53
CA SER A 5 12.15 -8.88 41.20
C SER A 5 10.96 -7.92 41.19
N ASN A 6 10.66 -7.31 40.01
CA ASN A 6 9.46 -6.49 39.81
C ASN A 6 8.13 -7.26 40.09
N TYR A 7 8.26 -8.45 40.67
CA TYR A 7 7.18 -9.33 41.03
C TYR A 7 7.07 -9.50 42.52
N GLN A 8 5.89 -9.42 43.04
CA GLN A 8 5.55 -9.72 44.43
C GLN A 8 4.58 -10.89 44.41
N ILE A 9 4.98 -12.01 45.01
CA ILE A 9 4.15 -13.20 45.15
C ILE A 9 3.71 -13.34 46.58
N ASN A 10 2.41 -13.35 46.80
CA ASN A 10 1.81 -13.60 48.09
C ASN A 10 0.98 -14.88 48.03
N ILE A 11 1.05 -15.67 49.09
CA ILE A 11 0.28 -16.90 49.21
C ILE A 11 -0.63 -16.76 50.40
N TYR A 12 -1.90 -17.04 50.20
CA TYR A 12 -2.91 -16.98 51.24
C TYR A 12 -3.55 -18.36 51.41
N ARG A 13 -3.68 -18.79 52.63
CA ARG A 13 -4.32 -20.07 52.96
C ARG A 13 -5.81 -19.87 53.22
N SER A 14 -6.62 -20.83 52.81
CA SER A 14 -8.04 -20.90 53.23
C SER A 14 -8.15 -21.33 54.67
N ASP A 15 -9.28 -21.06 55.26
CA ASP A 15 -9.55 -21.44 56.65
C ASP A 15 -9.48 -22.98 56.86
N LYS A 16 -9.86 -23.77 55.84
CA LYS A 16 -9.71 -25.22 55.85
C LYS A 16 -8.25 -25.67 55.97
N VAL A 17 -7.32 -24.98 55.34
CA VAL A 17 -5.89 -25.28 55.40
C VAL A 17 -5.29 -24.75 56.72
N LYS A 18 -5.74 -23.59 57.18
CA LYS A 18 -5.31 -23.04 58.46
C LYS A 18 -5.65 -23.92 59.64
N GLN A 19 -6.81 -24.52 59.63
CA GLN A 19 -7.26 -25.44 60.67
C GLN A 19 -6.39 -26.70 60.80
N LEU A 20 -5.80 -27.20 59.70
CA LEU A 20 -4.95 -28.38 59.73
C LEU A 20 -3.45 -28.10 59.91
N PHE A 21 -2.99 -26.99 59.34
CA PHE A 21 -1.55 -26.72 59.22
C PHE A 21 -1.10 -25.40 59.90
N GLY A 22 -2.02 -24.81 60.68
CA GLY A 22 -1.74 -23.57 61.42
C GLY A 22 -1.74 -22.31 60.54
N GLU A 23 -1.63 -21.17 61.21
CA GLU A 23 -1.56 -19.88 60.54
C GLU A 23 -0.13 -19.58 60.05
N ILE A 24 -0.06 -18.90 58.91
CA ILE A 24 1.19 -18.30 58.39
C ILE A 24 1.06 -16.78 58.48
N GLN A 25 2.17 -16.10 58.43
CA GLN A 25 2.19 -14.64 58.37
C GLN A 25 1.70 -14.22 56.96
N GLU A 26 0.43 -13.89 56.84
CA GLU A 26 -0.21 -13.44 55.62
C GLU A 26 -0.31 -11.91 55.62
N LYS A 27 -0.25 -11.29 54.46
CA LYS A 27 -0.61 -9.87 54.32
C LYS A 27 -2.12 -9.69 54.49
N GLU A 28 -2.52 -8.47 54.76
CA GLU A 28 -3.93 -8.09 54.89
C GLU A 28 -4.69 -8.45 53.61
N LYS A 29 -5.84 -9.09 53.76
CA LYS A 29 -6.65 -9.58 52.67
C LYS A 29 -7.69 -8.55 52.27
N ASP A 30 -7.68 -8.13 51.04
CA ASP A 30 -8.78 -7.31 50.51
C ASP A 30 -10.06 -8.15 50.22
N ALA A 31 -11.17 -7.45 49.93
CA ALA A 31 -12.44 -8.09 49.70
C ALA A 31 -12.39 -9.11 48.53
N THR A 32 -11.62 -8.83 47.50
CA THR A 32 -11.48 -9.69 46.31
C THR A 32 -10.74 -10.99 46.64
N LEU A 33 -9.68 -10.93 47.44
CA LEU A 33 -8.98 -12.11 47.92
C LEU A 33 -9.85 -12.99 48.81
N VAL A 34 -10.67 -12.38 49.65
CA VAL A 34 -11.63 -13.09 50.50
C VAL A 34 -12.70 -13.79 49.63
N ASP A 35 -13.21 -13.11 48.62
CA ASP A 35 -14.22 -13.72 47.73
C ASP A 35 -13.64 -14.85 46.88
N ILE A 36 -12.39 -14.79 46.46
CA ILE A 36 -11.71 -15.89 45.75
C ILE A 36 -11.43 -17.06 46.70
N LEU A 37 -11.00 -16.79 47.93
CA LEU A 37 -10.78 -17.82 48.96
C LEU A 37 -12.06 -18.56 49.32
N ASN A 38 -13.20 -17.86 49.27
CA ASN A 38 -14.51 -18.41 49.51
C ASN A 38 -15.15 -19.08 48.27
N GLY A 39 -14.43 -19.09 47.14
CA GLY A 39 -14.90 -19.73 45.90
C GLY A 39 -15.97 -18.97 45.14
N LYS A 40 -16.25 -17.70 45.47
CA LYS A 40 -17.24 -16.85 44.78
C LYS A 40 -16.73 -16.32 43.47
N ILE A 41 -15.43 -16.15 43.32
CA ILE A 41 -14.76 -15.66 42.12
C ILE A 41 -13.72 -16.69 41.71
N GLU A 42 -13.70 -17.09 40.43
CA GLU A 42 -12.79 -18.15 39.96
C GLU A 42 -11.34 -17.71 39.78
N LYS A 43 -11.10 -16.51 39.38
CA LYS A 43 -9.77 -15.90 39.24
C LYS A 43 -9.91 -14.39 39.02
N LEU A 44 -8.89 -13.64 39.31
CA LEU A 44 -8.81 -12.22 38.93
C LEU A 44 -7.52 -11.95 38.19
N ASN A 45 -7.66 -11.29 37.01
CA ASN A 45 -6.56 -10.65 36.32
C ASN A 45 -6.91 -9.17 36.24
N GLY A 46 -6.20 -8.35 36.99
CA GLY A 46 -6.45 -6.91 37.08
C GLY A 46 -5.21 -6.12 36.64
N PHE A 47 -5.46 -4.96 36.07
CA PHE A 47 -4.44 -3.98 35.79
C PHE A 47 -4.92 -2.63 36.32
N GLU A 48 -4.26 -2.13 37.36
CA GLU A 48 -4.59 -0.86 38.02
C GLU A 48 -3.29 -0.21 38.51
N ASP A 49 -3.16 1.09 38.34
CA ASP A 49 -2.00 1.89 38.77
C ASP A 49 -0.64 1.32 38.28
N ASN A 50 -0.59 0.84 37.03
CA ASN A 50 0.61 0.21 36.45
C ASN A 50 1.07 -1.06 37.19
N ILE A 51 0.21 -1.69 37.92
CA ILE A 51 0.44 -2.98 38.57
C ILE A 51 -0.46 -4.01 37.92
N VAL A 52 0.16 -5.04 37.36
CA VAL A 52 -0.57 -6.25 36.93
C VAL A 52 -0.74 -7.10 38.18
N ARG A 53 -1.98 -7.39 38.48
CA ARG A 53 -2.38 -8.23 39.60
C ARG A 53 -3.08 -9.47 39.10
N ASN A 54 -2.48 -10.62 39.35
CA ASN A 54 -3.09 -11.92 39.00
C ASN A 54 -3.32 -12.70 40.31
N ILE A 55 -4.53 -13.16 40.47
CA ILE A 55 -4.93 -13.94 41.66
C ILE A 55 -5.48 -15.27 41.17
N LEU A 56 -4.84 -16.35 41.56
CA LEU A 56 -5.14 -17.71 41.16
C LEU A 56 -5.51 -18.57 42.38
N PRO A 57 -6.70 -19.14 42.44
CA PRO A 57 -7.03 -20.08 43.51
C PRO A 57 -6.38 -21.44 43.26
N LEU A 58 -5.89 -22.03 44.30
CA LEU A 58 -5.41 -23.41 44.34
C LEU A 58 -6.57 -24.29 44.80
N LYS A 59 -7.21 -24.95 43.84
CA LYS A 59 -8.35 -25.85 44.11
C LYS A 59 -7.86 -27.26 44.47
N ALA A 60 -8.54 -27.90 45.41
CA ALA A 60 -8.24 -29.26 45.83
C ALA A 60 -8.51 -30.24 44.67
N THR A 61 -7.54 -31.09 44.39
CA THR A 61 -7.68 -32.25 43.52
C THR A 61 -7.90 -33.52 44.35
N ALA A 62 -8.16 -34.64 43.69
CA ALA A 62 -8.32 -35.92 44.36
C ALA A 62 -7.07 -36.30 45.21
N ASP A 63 -5.89 -35.98 44.74
CA ASP A 63 -4.63 -36.26 45.42
C ASP A 63 -4.42 -35.37 46.66
N CYS A 64 -5.01 -34.18 46.67
CA CYS A 64 -4.92 -33.28 47.83
C CYS A 64 -5.62 -33.83 49.08
N LYS A 65 -6.61 -34.75 48.92
CA LYS A 65 -7.33 -35.37 50.04
C LYS A 65 -6.45 -36.22 50.97
N SER A 66 -5.33 -36.69 50.48
CA SER A 66 -4.38 -37.45 51.28
C SER A 66 -3.75 -36.64 52.42
N CYS A 67 -3.62 -35.32 52.26
CA CYS A 67 -3.04 -34.39 53.22
C CYS A 67 -4.07 -33.39 53.78
N HIS A 68 -5.14 -33.08 53.03
CA HIS A 68 -6.19 -32.14 53.42
C HIS A 68 -7.51 -32.86 53.65
N LEU A 69 -7.57 -33.57 54.80
CA LEU A 69 -8.71 -34.44 55.15
C LEU A 69 -10.05 -33.70 55.34
N ASN A 70 -10.00 -32.38 55.56
CA ASN A 70 -11.18 -31.52 55.75
C ASN A 70 -11.60 -30.78 54.47
N ALA A 71 -10.99 -31.11 53.29
CA ALA A 71 -11.32 -30.47 52.02
C ALA A 71 -11.98 -31.46 51.07
N GLU A 72 -12.92 -30.96 50.27
CA GLU A 72 -13.54 -31.68 49.16
C GLU A 72 -12.86 -31.30 47.82
N VAL A 73 -12.97 -32.20 46.84
CA VAL A 73 -12.41 -31.89 45.49
C VAL A 73 -13.12 -30.66 44.92
N GLY A 74 -12.36 -29.65 44.56
CA GLY A 74 -12.87 -28.38 44.08
C GLY A 74 -12.81 -27.24 45.13
N ASP A 75 -12.64 -27.55 46.41
CA ASP A 75 -12.47 -26.55 47.46
C ASP A 75 -11.20 -25.70 47.20
N VAL A 76 -11.28 -24.43 47.50
CA VAL A 76 -10.10 -23.54 47.42
C VAL A 76 -9.24 -23.75 48.66
N LEU A 77 -8.06 -24.34 48.49
CA LEU A 77 -7.08 -24.58 49.56
C LEU A 77 -6.28 -23.34 49.87
N GLY A 78 -6.12 -22.48 48.92
CA GLY A 78 -5.39 -21.24 49.05
C GLY A 78 -5.44 -20.42 47.78
N VAL A 79 -4.76 -19.30 47.84
CA VAL A 79 -4.69 -18.38 46.68
C VAL A 79 -3.26 -17.90 46.51
N VAL A 80 -2.79 -17.87 45.30
CA VAL A 80 -1.55 -17.24 44.92
C VAL A 80 -1.85 -15.91 44.24
N GLU A 81 -1.38 -14.84 44.83
CA GLU A 81 -1.45 -13.49 44.26
C GLU A 81 -0.06 -13.12 43.72
N VAL A 82 -0.01 -12.76 42.46
CA VAL A 82 1.17 -12.24 41.78
C VAL A 82 0.93 -10.78 41.41
N LYS A 83 1.71 -9.90 41.93
CA LYS A 83 1.72 -8.47 41.57
C LYS A 83 3.00 -8.15 40.83
N GLN A 84 2.89 -7.56 39.69
CA GLN A 84 4.01 -7.06 38.90
C GLN A 84 3.90 -5.54 38.76
N ASN A 85 4.91 -4.85 39.23
CA ASN A 85 5.00 -3.40 39.07
C ASN A 85 5.68 -3.08 37.74
N LEU A 86 4.94 -2.43 36.84
CA LEU A 86 5.39 -2.03 35.51
C LEU A 86 5.90 -0.59 35.44
N ASN A 87 5.94 0.13 36.59
CA ASN A 87 6.33 1.54 36.59
C ASN A 87 7.74 1.79 36.05
N SER A 88 8.68 0.89 36.33
CA SER A 88 10.04 0.99 35.77
C SER A 88 10.05 0.82 34.26
N ILE A 89 9.29 -0.15 33.76
CA ILE A 89 9.18 -0.45 32.33
C ILE A 89 8.50 0.70 31.58
N PHE A 90 7.43 1.25 32.18
CA PHE A 90 6.74 2.40 31.57
C PHE A 90 7.59 3.68 31.63
N LEU A 91 8.35 3.91 32.68
CA LEU A 91 9.25 5.06 32.79
C LEU A 91 10.40 4.96 31.79
N GLU A 92 11.01 3.79 31.67
CA GLU A 92 12.12 3.55 30.74
C GLU A 92 11.66 3.61 29.28
N SER A 93 10.53 2.97 28.98
CA SER A 93 9.88 3.06 27.68
C SER A 93 9.49 4.50 27.33
N LYS A 94 8.88 5.23 28.28
CA LYS A 94 8.50 6.64 28.08
C LYS A 94 9.71 7.53 27.81
N TYR A 95 10.82 7.29 28.51
CA TYR A 95 12.06 8.02 28.29
C TYR A 95 12.66 7.71 26.92
N GLN A 96 12.69 6.46 26.50
CA GLN A 96 13.14 6.05 25.17
C GLN A 96 12.28 6.65 24.06
N TYR A 97 10.96 6.66 24.22
CA TYR A 97 10.06 7.33 23.27
C TYR A 97 10.31 8.84 23.21
N ILE A 98 10.51 9.49 24.35
CA ILE A 98 10.81 10.93 24.39
C ILE A 98 12.13 11.22 23.67
N VAL A 99 13.19 10.44 23.94
CA VAL A 99 14.50 10.59 23.28
C VAL A 99 14.38 10.31 21.78
N PHE A 100 13.67 9.27 21.39
CA PHE A 100 13.40 8.95 20.00
C PHE A 100 12.68 10.11 19.28
N PHE A 101 11.62 10.66 19.88
CA PHE A 101 10.92 11.81 19.33
C PHE A 101 11.79 13.08 19.31
N LEU A 102 12.60 13.30 20.34
CA LEU A 102 13.53 14.44 20.39
C LEU A 102 14.62 14.36 19.30
N ILE A 103 14.96 13.17 18.83
CA ILE A 103 15.92 12.98 17.73
C ILE A 103 15.23 13.03 16.38
N ILE A 104 14.13 12.30 16.22
CA ILE A 104 13.45 12.13 14.92
C ILE A 104 12.73 13.41 14.50
N VAL A 105 12.03 14.07 15.41
CA VAL A 105 11.29 15.29 15.08
C VAL A 105 12.20 16.38 14.51
N PRO A 106 13.37 16.69 15.10
CA PRO A 106 14.32 17.63 14.49
C PRO A 106 14.86 17.16 13.15
N ILE A 107 15.10 15.86 12.97
CA ILE A 107 15.57 15.31 11.68
C ILE A 107 14.51 15.51 10.61
N PHE A 108 13.25 15.16 10.88
CA PHE A 108 12.15 15.42 9.96
C PHE A 108 11.95 16.91 9.70
N TYR A 109 12.08 17.73 10.75
CA TYR A 109 12.00 19.18 10.61
C TYR A 109 13.16 19.73 9.76
N LEU A 110 14.37 19.23 9.95
CA LEU A 110 15.53 19.57 9.14
C LEU A 110 15.35 19.09 7.69
N LEU A 111 14.91 17.85 7.49
CA LEU A 111 14.62 17.32 6.15
C LEU A 111 13.52 18.15 5.46
N ALA A 112 12.43 18.44 6.17
CA ALA A 112 11.35 19.27 5.67
C ALA A 112 11.84 20.71 5.41
N PHE A 113 12.68 21.26 6.29
CA PHE A 113 13.27 22.58 6.12
C PHE A 113 14.21 22.63 4.91
N PHE A 114 15.10 21.63 4.77
CA PHE A 114 15.99 21.53 3.62
C PHE A 114 15.20 21.28 2.34
N SER A 115 14.26 20.34 2.35
CA SER A 115 13.36 20.10 1.23
C SER A 115 12.58 21.38 0.88
N SER A 116 11.97 22.05 1.85
CA SER A 116 11.27 23.32 1.63
C SER A 116 12.19 24.40 1.10
N ARG A 117 13.42 24.48 1.60
CA ARG A 117 14.39 25.52 1.18
C ARG A 117 14.98 25.25 -0.21
N TYR A 118 15.31 23.98 -0.51
CA TYR A 118 16.02 23.64 -1.74
C TYR A 118 15.11 23.21 -2.88
N THR A 119 13.91 22.71 -2.58
CA THR A 119 12.95 22.32 -3.63
C THR A 119 11.72 23.25 -3.66
N THR A 120 10.96 23.31 -2.56
CA THR A 120 9.66 23.99 -2.55
C THR A 120 9.81 25.53 -2.63
N LYS A 121 10.74 26.13 -1.86
CA LYS A 121 10.90 27.60 -1.88
C LYS A 121 11.37 28.13 -3.23
N PRO A 122 12.38 27.55 -3.89
CA PRO A 122 12.76 28.00 -5.23
C PRO A 122 11.63 27.85 -6.24
N ILE A 123 10.91 26.72 -6.20
CA ILE A 123 9.76 26.47 -7.10
C ILE A 123 8.67 27.52 -6.86
N ILE A 124 8.22 27.70 -5.61
CA ILE A 124 7.20 28.68 -5.27
C ILE A 124 7.67 30.09 -5.62
N LYS A 125 8.94 30.44 -5.31
CA LYS A 125 9.50 31.75 -5.64
C LYS A 125 9.47 32.01 -7.14
N ASN A 126 9.88 31.04 -7.96
CA ASN A 126 9.89 31.21 -9.40
C ASN A 126 8.47 31.19 -9.98
N LEU A 127 7.58 30.39 -9.39
CA LEU A 127 6.17 30.35 -9.76
C LEU A 127 5.45 31.66 -9.40
N THR A 128 5.71 32.21 -8.20
CA THR A 128 5.17 33.52 -7.81
C THR A 128 5.75 34.63 -8.68
N LEU A 129 7.05 34.59 -8.95
CA LEU A 129 7.70 35.55 -9.87
C LEU A 129 7.08 35.50 -11.27
N PHE A 130 6.82 34.30 -11.78
CA PHE A 130 6.13 34.10 -13.06
C PHE A 130 4.70 34.66 -12.99
N ASN A 131 3.95 34.29 -11.95
CA ASN A 131 2.59 34.76 -11.75
C ASN A 131 2.53 36.29 -11.63
N ASP A 132 3.42 36.88 -10.82
CA ASP A 132 3.50 38.35 -10.67
C ASP A 132 3.84 39.04 -11.98
N LYS A 133 4.78 38.48 -12.78
CA LYS A 133 5.08 39.01 -14.11
C LYS A 133 3.88 38.92 -15.04
N VAL A 134 3.12 37.81 -15.00
CA VAL A 134 1.92 37.62 -15.83
C VAL A 134 0.79 38.54 -15.36
N GLN A 135 0.55 38.64 -14.04
CA GLN A 135 -0.51 39.52 -13.49
C GLN A 135 -0.26 41.02 -13.70
N ASN A 136 1.01 41.43 -13.81
CA ASN A 136 1.36 42.82 -14.07
C ASN A 136 1.22 43.22 -15.55
N ILE A 137 0.82 42.30 -16.42
CA ILE A 137 0.57 42.61 -17.83
C ILE A 137 -0.85 43.18 -17.96
N ASN A 138 -0.96 44.47 -18.02
CA ASN A 138 -2.24 45.19 -18.16
C ASN A 138 -2.39 45.91 -19.51
N SER A 139 -1.31 45.96 -20.31
CA SER A 139 -1.29 46.61 -21.61
C SER A 139 -0.35 45.89 -22.59
N VAL A 140 -0.49 46.20 -23.88
CA VAL A 140 0.40 45.70 -24.94
C VAL A 140 1.86 46.15 -24.70
N GLN A 141 2.06 47.26 -24.01
CA GLN A 141 3.39 47.75 -23.69
C GLN A 141 4.05 46.89 -22.62
N ASP A 142 3.31 46.37 -21.69
CA ASP A 142 3.82 45.49 -20.63
C ASP A 142 4.26 44.12 -21.22
N PHE A 143 3.59 43.65 -22.26
CA PHE A 143 4.03 42.47 -23.01
C PHE A 143 5.37 42.70 -23.74
N LYS A 144 5.66 43.91 -24.17
CA LYS A 144 6.97 44.22 -24.77
C LYS A 144 8.12 44.11 -23.77
N ALA A 145 7.83 44.35 -22.51
CA ALA A 145 8.77 44.24 -21.39
C ALA A 145 8.83 42.86 -20.73
N PHE A 146 7.94 41.93 -21.13
CA PHE A 146 7.93 40.59 -20.58
C PHE A 146 9.17 39.82 -21.03
N ASP A 147 9.96 39.37 -20.06
CA ASP A 147 11.18 38.55 -20.26
C ASP A 147 11.16 37.41 -19.26
N SER A 148 11.13 36.18 -19.80
CA SER A 148 11.13 34.94 -19.00
C SER A 148 12.51 34.31 -18.81
N LYS A 149 13.56 34.86 -19.42
CA LYS A 149 14.91 34.27 -19.49
C LYS A 149 15.53 33.82 -18.17
N ASN A 150 15.04 34.33 -17.05
CA ASN A 150 15.52 34.00 -15.71
C ASN A 150 14.55 33.14 -14.90
N ILE A 151 13.51 32.53 -15.52
CA ILE A 151 12.52 31.73 -14.85
C ILE A 151 12.75 30.27 -15.23
N ASP A 152 13.33 29.50 -14.30
CA ASP A 152 13.43 28.04 -14.39
C ASP A 152 12.45 27.43 -13.40
N LEU A 153 11.46 26.72 -13.91
CA LEU A 153 10.39 26.09 -13.11
C LEU A 153 10.69 24.63 -12.74
N TYR A 154 11.92 24.16 -12.92
CA TYR A 154 12.41 22.82 -12.54
C TYR A 154 11.77 21.64 -13.27
N PHE A 155 10.64 21.81 -13.92
CA PHE A 155 9.95 20.79 -14.72
C PHE A 155 9.90 21.23 -16.18
N GLU A 156 10.23 20.31 -17.06
CA GLU A 156 10.34 20.59 -18.49
C GLU A 156 9.01 21.06 -19.09
N GLU A 157 7.90 20.47 -18.61
CA GLU A 157 6.55 20.82 -19.00
C GLU A 157 6.17 22.27 -18.60
N PHE A 158 6.60 22.71 -17.43
CA PHE A 158 6.38 24.09 -17.00
C PHE A 158 7.29 25.07 -17.72
N ASN A 159 8.53 24.67 -18.03
CA ASN A 159 9.44 25.48 -18.83
C ASN A 159 8.93 25.63 -20.27
N GLN A 160 8.28 24.59 -20.82
CA GLN A 160 7.57 24.70 -22.11
C GLN A 160 6.42 25.70 -22.04
N ILE A 161 5.65 25.75 -20.95
CA ILE A 161 4.61 26.77 -20.76
C ILE A 161 5.22 28.17 -20.76
N VAL A 162 6.31 28.39 -20.03
CA VAL A 162 7.04 29.67 -20.01
C VAL A 162 7.51 30.04 -21.42
N HIS A 163 8.09 29.08 -22.14
CA HIS A 163 8.54 29.28 -23.52
C HIS A 163 7.38 29.62 -24.48
N ASN A 164 6.23 28.95 -24.33
CA ASN A 164 5.04 29.25 -25.13
C ASN A 164 4.50 30.67 -24.83
N VAL A 165 4.56 31.12 -23.57
CA VAL A 165 4.21 32.48 -23.19
C VAL A 165 5.16 33.50 -23.82
N ASP A 166 6.46 33.21 -23.88
CA ASP A 166 7.45 34.07 -24.58
C ASP A 166 7.18 34.12 -26.08
N LEU A 167 6.94 32.98 -26.72
CA LEU A 167 6.60 32.92 -28.14
C LEU A 167 5.33 33.71 -28.44
N MET A 168 4.36 33.63 -27.53
CA MET A 168 3.13 34.40 -27.61
C MET A 168 3.42 35.90 -27.46
N ALA A 169 4.19 36.29 -26.43
CA ALA A 169 4.59 37.67 -26.23
C ALA A 169 5.30 38.24 -27.45
N ASP A 170 6.21 37.47 -28.07
CA ASP A 170 6.94 37.90 -29.25
C ASP A 170 6.06 38.03 -30.51
N LYS A 171 5.10 37.12 -30.70
CA LYS A 171 4.11 37.22 -31.78
C LYS A 171 3.20 38.44 -31.61
N LEU A 172 2.83 38.77 -30.37
CA LEU A 172 1.93 39.89 -30.05
C LEU A 172 2.63 41.26 -30.05
N LYS A 173 3.94 41.31 -29.87
CA LYS A 173 4.76 42.56 -29.96
C LYS A 173 4.59 43.27 -31.30
N GLY A 174 4.25 42.57 -32.36
CA GLY A 174 4.08 43.12 -33.72
C GLY A 174 2.66 43.56 -34.09
N VAL A 175 1.68 43.32 -33.25
CA VAL A 175 0.28 43.50 -33.59
C VAL A 175 -0.46 44.32 -32.51
N ALA A 176 -1.27 45.29 -32.94
CA ALA A 176 -2.18 46.02 -32.04
C ALA A 176 -3.29 45.08 -31.58
N VAL A 177 -3.12 44.51 -30.38
CA VAL A 177 -4.08 43.52 -29.83
C VAL A 177 -5.12 44.24 -29.02
N ASP A 178 -6.37 43.81 -29.17
CA ASP A 178 -7.49 44.34 -28.39
C ASP A 178 -7.32 43.99 -26.90
N LYS A 179 -7.50 44.94 -26.02
CA LYS A 179 -7.29 44.83 -24.57
C LYS A 179 -8.11 43.69 -23.95
N GLU A 180 -9.35 43.51 -24.43
CA GLU A 180 -10.23 42.46 -23.92
C GLU A 180 -9.68 41.03 -24.22
N LEU A 181 -9.04 40.85 -25.35
CA LEU A 181 -8.44 39.60 -25.74
C LEU A 181 -7.24 39.24 -24.86
N LEU A 182 -6.44 40.23 -24.53
CA LEU A 182 -5.27 40.10 -23.64
C LEU A 182 -5.66 39.76 -22.20
N GLU A 183 -6.68 40.46 -21.67
CA GLU A 183 -7.22 40.17 -20.34
C GLU A 183 -7.75 38.75 -20.23
N PHE A 184 -8.30 38.21 -21.31
CA PHE A 184 -8.76 36.83 -21.36
C PHE A 184 -7.61 35.82 -21.34
N GLU A 185 -6.56 36.03 -22.12
CA GLU A 185 -5.41 35.11 -22.14
C GLU A 185 -4.73 35.05 -20.79
N ILE A 186 -4.64 36.18 -20.09
CA ILE A 186 -4.11 36.24 -18.72
C ILE A 186 -5.02 35.46 -17.77
N LYS A 187 -6.33 35.64 -17.87
CA LYS A 187 -7.30 34.87 -17.07
C LYS A 187 -7.26 33.37 -17.36
N LEU A 188 -7.05 33.01 -18.62
CA LEU A 188 -6.81 31.64 -19.03
C LEU A 188 -5.54 31.07 -18.37
N LEU A 189 -4.41 31.79 -18.46
CA LEU A 189 -3.15 31.38 -17.86
C LEU A 189 -3.21 31.28 -16.34
N ASP A 190 -3.97 32.14 -15.68
CA ASP A 190 -4.16 32.13 -14.23
C ASP A 190 -4.95 30.88 -13.76
N LYS A 191 -5.82 30.35 -14.62
CA LYS A 191 -6.54 29.08 -14.37
C LYS A 191 -5.68 27.81 -14.65
N PHE A 192 -4.50 27.96 -15.24
CA PHE A 192 -3.63 26.83 -15.58
C PHE A 192 -2.80 26.26 -14.41
N ILE A 193 -3.11 26.61 -13.19
CA ILE A 193 -2.51 25.97 -12.01
C ILE A 193 -3.08 24.56 -11.88
N ILE A 194 -2.30 23.56 -12.27
CA ILE A 194 -2.70 22.15 -12.15
C ILE A 194 -2.75 21.80 -10.66
N THR A 195 -3.97 21.61 -10.16
CA THR A 195 -4.22 21.12 -8.79
C THR A 195 -4.60 19.63 -8.83
N SER A 196 -4.54 18.96 -7.68
CA SER A 196 -4.98 17.56 -7.56
C SER A 196 -6.45 17.36 -7.98
N ASP A 197 -7.27 18.38 -7.79
CA ASP A 197 -8.70 18.34 -8.14
C ASP A 197 -8.89 18.38 -9.66
N ILE A 198 -8.11 19.22 -10.37
CA ILE A 198 -8.11 19.26 -11.84
C ILE A 198 -7.67 17.93 -12.45
N VAL A 199 -6.71 17.26 -11.83
CA VAL A 199 -6.25 15.94 -12.32
C VAL A 199 -7.34 14.88 -12.18
N LYS A 200 -8.16 14.94 -11.11
CA LYS A 200 -9.28 14.01 -10.90
C LYS A 200 -10.44 14.25 -11.84
N ASP A 201 -10.84 15.51 -12.00
CA ASP A 201 -12.04 15.92 -12.75
C ASP A 201 -11.69 16.78 -13.97
N TRP A 202 -10.65 16.39 -14.71
CA TRP A 202 -10.11 17.14 -15.84
C TRP A 202 -11.17 17.47 -16.92
N ARG A 203 -12.19 16.61 -17.08
CA ARG A 203 -13.26 16.85 -18.05
C ARG A 203 -14.15 18.03 -17.66
N GLU A 204 -14.46 18.17 -16.38
CA GLU A 204 -15.21 19.31 -15.86
C GLU A 204 -14.42 20.61 -16.06
N TYR A 205 -13.13 20.57 -15.80
CA TYR A 205 -12.25 21.70 -16.05
C TYR A 205 -12.20 22.12 -17.53
N ILE A 206 -12.18 21.18 -18.48
CA ILE A 206 -12.25 21.50 -19.91
C ILE A 206 -13.62 22.06 -20.30
N CYS A 207 -14.69 21.62 -19.66
CA CYS A 207 -16.01 22.22 -19.83
C CYS A 207 -16.04 23.69 -19.41
N ASP A 208 -15.50 24.00 -18.24
CA ASP A 208 -15.40 25.38 -17.76
C ASP A 208 -14.57 26.26 -18.70
N LEU A 209 -13.48 25.69 -19.17
CA LEU A 209 -12.60 26.36 -20.14
C LEU A 209 -13.33 26.66 -21.45
N LEU A 210 -14.11 25.72 -21.98
CA LEU A 210 -14.92 25.92 -23.19
C LEU A 210 -15.95 27.05 -22.99
N ILE A 211 -16.58 27.12 -21.82
CA ILE A 211 -17.52 28.21 -21.49
C ILE A 211 -16.80 29.57 -21.51
N GLU A 212 -15.60 29.66 -20.93
CA GLU A 212 -14.83 30.91 -20.92
C GLU A 212 -14.35 31.31 -22.32
N ILE A 213 -13.87 30.35 -23.12
CA ILE A 213 -13.46 30.59 -24.52
C ILE A 213 -14.64 31.08 -25.35
N ASN A 214 -15.84 30.51 -25.15
CA ASN A 214 -17.02 30.90 -25.89
C ASN A 214 -17.42 32.38 -25.68
N LYS A 215 -17.15 32.94 -24.50
CA LYS A 215 -17.45 34.36 -24.23
C LYS A 215 -16.73 35.33 -25.18
N ILE A 216 -15.64 34.88 -25.80
CA ILE A 216 -14.77 35.74 -26.60
C ILE A 216 -14.77 35.32 -28.07
N MET A 217 -14.84 34.03 -28.38
CA MET A 217 -14.61 33.51 -29.73
C MET A 217 -15.75 32.68 -30.29
N GLU A 218 -16.91 32.69 -29.68
CA GLU A 218 -18.07 31.88 -30.11
C GLU A 218 -17.68 30.43 -30.49
N THR A 219 -16.93 29.81 -29.57
CA THR A 219 -16.48 28.42 -29.69
C THR A 219 -17.57 27.49 -29.17
N TYR A 220 -18.04 26.58 -30.00
CA TYR A 220 -19.15 25.69 -29.66
C TYR A 220 -18.70 24.29 -29.24
N THR A 221 -17.53 23.88 -29.71
CA THR A 221 -17.01 22.56 -29.44
C THR A 221 -15.51 22.60 -29.19
N LEU A 222 -15.05 21.67 -28.39
CA LEU A 222 -13.65 21.35 -28.20
C LEU A 222 -13.48 19.84 -28.31
N MET A 223 -12.48 19.38 -29.03
CA MET A 223 -12.16 17.97 -29.11
C MET A 223 -10.77 17.70 -28.56
N THR A 224 -10.61 16.53 -27.96
CA THR A 224 -9.32 16.01 -27.55
C THR A 224 -9.18 14.57 -28.02
N ILE A 225 -8.06 14.26 -28.65
CA ILE A 225 -7.67 12.91 -29.06
C ILE A 225 -6.34 12.64 -28.41
N PHE A 226 -6.26 11.67 -27.51
CA PHE A 226 -5.02 11.33 -26.85
C PHE A 226 -4.74 9.84 -26.93
N ARG A 227 -3.50 9.51 -27.25
CA ARG A 227 -2.95 8.17 -27.06
C ARG A 227 -2.34 8.10 -25.67
N VAL A 228 -2.80 7.12 -24.87
CA VAL A 228 -2.33 6.89 -23.51
C VAL A 228 -1.75 5.48 -23.44
N GLY A 229 -0.42 5.35 -23.50
CA GLY A 229 0.27 4.06 -23.59
C GLY A 229 0.36 3.50 -25.00
N GLU A 230 0.58 2.19 -25.15
CA GLU A 230 0.88 1.61 -26.46
C GLU A 230 -0.36 1.42 -27.34
N ASP A 231 -1.56 1.13 -26.78
CA ASP A 231 -2.73 0.73 -27.57
C ASP A 231 -4.07 1.37 -27.15
N GLN A 232 -4.09 2.34 -26.22
CA GLN A 232 -5.34 2.97 -25.80
C GLN A 232 -5.48 4.39 -26.33
N PHE A 233 -6.60 4.63 -27.02
CA PHE A 233 -6.95 5.96 -27.53
C PHE A 233 -8.24 6.44 -26.86
N GLU A 234 -8.20 7.67 -26.33
CA GLU A 234 -9.38 8.36 -25.82
C GLU A 234 -9.71 9.54 -26.72
N VAL A 235 -10.96 9.60 -27.16
CA VAL A 235 -11.52 10.71 -27.94
C VAL A 235 -12.66 11.31 -27.13
N ASP A 236 -12.45 12.53 -26.65
CA ASP A 236 -13.49 13.27 -25.94
C ASP A 236 -13.92 14.48 -26.79
N ILE A 237 -15.24 14.66 -26.95
CA ILE A 237 -15.84 15.82 -27.59
C ILE A 237 -16.61 16.61 -26.53
N PHE A 238 -16.16 17.81 -26.27
CA PHE A 238 -16.81 18.74 -25.34
C PHE A 238 -17.72 19.66 -26.13
N TRP A 239 -18.97 19.74 -25.70
CA TRP A 239 -20.00 20.57 -26.28
C TRP A 239 -20.33 21.71 -25.33
N LEU A 240 -20.43 22.93 -25.83
CA LEU A 240 -20.83 24.08 -25.01
C LEU A 240 -22.24 23.93 -24.44
N GLY A 241 -23.15 23.34 -25.18
CA GLY A 241 -24.52 23.03 -24.79
C GLY A 241 -24.97 21.68 -25.36
N MET A 242 -26.23 21.32 -25.19
CA MET A 242 -26.79 20.07 -25.68
C MET A 242 -26.78 20.02 -27.22
N PRO A 243 -25.97 19.13 -27.85
CA PRO A 243 -25.95 18.97 -29.30
C PRO A 243 -27.17 18.17 -29.78
N GLN A 244 -27.59 18.45 -31.00
CA GLN A 244 -28.54 17.60 -31.70
C GLN A 244 -27.83 16.37 -32.29
N GLU A 245 -28.56 15.30 -32.59
CA GLU A 245 -27.95 14.03 -33.04
C GLU A 245 -27.19 14.16 -34.35
N HIS A 246 -27.73 14.95 -35.29
CA HIS A 246 -27.04 15.20 -36.56
C HIS A 246 -25.72 15.96 -36.41
N GLN A 247 -25.65 16.91 -35.42
CA GLN A 247 -24.42 17.65 -35.13
C GLN A 247 -23.32 16.71 -34.61
N LYS A 248 -23.67 15.74 -33.75
CA LYS A 248 -22.73 14.71 -33.33
C LYS A 248 -22.15 13.93 -34.51
N ILE A 249 -23.01 13.46 -35.43
CA ILE A 249 -22.60 12.69 -36.59
C ILE A 249 -21.64 13.48 -37.50
N VAL A 250 -21.92 14.76 -37.73
CA VAL A 250 -21.05 15.62 -38.55
C VAL A 250 -19.69 15.79 -37.89
N PHE A 251 -19.68 16.03 -36.59
CA PHE A 251 -18.46 16.25 -35.85
C PHE A 251 -17.61 14.97 -35.72
N GLU A 252 -18.24 13.83 -35.52
CA GLU A 252 -17.58 12.53 -35.56
C GLU A 252 -16.93 12.22 -36.91
N LYS A 253 -17.57 12.61 -38.00
CA LYS A 253 -16.97 12.49 -39.35
C LYS A 253 -15.73 13.36 -39.51
N TYR A 254 -15.76 14.58 -38.96
CA TYR A 254 -14.60 15.46 -38.95
C TYR A 254 -13.44 14.85 -38.13
N ILE A 255 -13.71 14.33 -36.93
CA ILE A 255 -12.72 13.65 -36.11
C ILE A 255 -12.11 12.46 -36.83
N ASN A 256 -12.95 11.61 -37.43
CA ASN A 256 -12.49 10.46 -38.20
C ASN A 256 -11.57 10.88 -39.38
N LYS A 257 -11.84 12.02 -39.99
CA LYS A 257 -10.98 12.59 -41.03
C LYS A 257 -9.66 13.07 -40.44
N THR A 258 -9.69 13.80 -39.34
CA THR A 258 -8.49 14.32 -38.65
C THR A 258 -7.58 13.19 -38.18
N ILE A 259 -8.14 12.10 -37.65
CA ILE A 259 -7.39 10.90 -37.25
C ILE A 259 -6.68 10.27 -38.45
N LYS A 260 -7.39 10.12 -39.59
CA LYS A 260 -6.83 9.52 -40.80
C LYS A 260 -5.75 10.37 -41.46
N GLU A 261 -5.84 11.67 -41.37
CA GLU A 261 -4.86 12.61 -41.90
C GLU A 261 -3.63 12.80 -40.99
N SER A 262 -3.69 12.34 -39.77
CA SER A 262 -2.57 12.41 -38.83
C SER A 262 -1.63 11.23 -39.03
N ASP A 263 -0.36 11.48 -39.30
CA ASP A 263 0.66 10.42 -39.39
C ASP A 263 0.83 9.59 -38.13
N TYR A 264 0.47 10.14 -36.97
CA TYR A 264 0.60 9.49 -35.68
C TYR A 264 -0.60 8.60 -35.31
N PHE A 265 -1.81 8.96 -35.80
CA PHE A 265 -3.05 8.28 -35.42
C PHE A 265 -3.66 7.44 -36.57
N LYS A 266 -3.06 7.43 -37.75
CA LYS A 266 -3.61 6.75 -38.97
C LYS A 266 -3.81 5.24 -38.80
N GLU A 267 -3.05 4.61 -37.87
CA GLU A 267 -3.15 3.17 -37.58
C GLU A 267 -4.19 2.85 -36.49
N MET A 268 -4.88 3.85 -35.97
CA MET A 268 -5.90 3.72 -34.94
C MET A 268 -7.15 3.05 -35.51
N THR A 269 -7.45 1.82 -35.09
CA THR A 269 -8.60 1.04 -35.56
C THR A 269 -9.76 1.02 -34.58
N ASP A 270 -9.49 1.02 -33.29
CA ASP A 270 -10.49 0.96 -32.23
C ASP A 270 -10.37 2.15 -31.27
N PHE A 271 -11.43 2.96 -31.20
CA PHE A 271 -11.55 4.05 -30.24
C PHE A 271 -13.01 4.33 -29.89
N THR A 272 -13.22 4.79 -28.69
CA THR A 272 -14.55 5.18 -28.21
C THR A 272 -14.64 6.71 -28.13
N ILE A 273 -15.68 7.28 -28.74
CA ILE A 273 -15.94 8.71 -28.67
C ILE A 273 -16.86 8.97 -27.48
N LYS A 274 -16.42 9.84 -26.57
CA LYS A 274 -17.23 10.30 -25.44
C LYS A 274 -17.68 11.73 -25.68
N HIS A 275 -18.99 11.98 -25.56
CA HIS A 275 -19.57 13.30 -25.64
C HIS A 275 -19.79 13.87 -24.24
N VAL A 276 -19.21 15.03 -23.97
CA VAL A 276 -19.31 15.74 -22.70
C VAL A 276 -19.99 17.09 -22.96
N VAL A 277 -20.96 17.47 -22.12
CA VAL A 277 -21.72 18.71 -22.28
C VAL A 277 -21.38 19.65 -21.13
N ALA A 278 -20.89 20.85 -21.44
CA ALA A 278 -20.48 21.85 -20.48
C ALA A 278 -21.67 22.52 -19.79
N ASP A 279 -22.68 22.97 -20.58
CA ASP A 279 -23.92 23.53 -20.04
C ASP A 279 -25.12 22.71 -20.52
N ARG A 280 -25.67 21.90 -19.65
CA ARG A 280 -26.83 21.03 -19.94
C ARG A 280 -28.14 21.81 -20.15
N ASN A 281 -28.19 23.06 -19.72
CA ASN A 281 -29.38 23.91 -19.85
C ASN A 281 -29.37 24.68 -21.18
N ARG A 282 -28.26 24.71 -21.90
CA ARG A 282 -28.11 25.39 -23.18
C ARG A 282 -28.33 24.42 -24.32
N CYS A 283 -29.17 24.78 -25.31
CA CYS A 283 -29.34 24.05 -26.57
C CYS A 283 -28.51 24.73 -27.67
N LEU A 284 -27.81 23.93 -28.50
CA LEU A 284 -26.99 24.43 -29.61
C LEU A 284 -27.83 24.60 -30.89
N ASN A 285 -29.00 25.21 -30.79
CA ASN A 285 -29.90 25.43 -31.95
C ASN A 285 -29.37 26.46 -32.96
N GLU A 286 -28.40 27.29 -32.54
CA GLU A 286 -27.81 28.37 -33.34
C GLU A 286 -26.61 27.92 -34.14
N LEU A 287 -26.17 26.67 -34.01
CA LEU A 287 -25.01 26.15 -34.71
C LEU A 287 -25.38 25.75 -36.12
N VAL A 288 -24.96 26.54 -37.12
CA VAL A 288 -25.09 26.22 -38.54
C VAL A 288 -23.84 25.44 -38.92
N GLU A 289 -23.99 24.15 -39.25
CA GLU A 289 -22.89 23.20 -39.52
C GLU A 289 -21.99 23.63 -40.66
N GLU A 290 -22.53 24.26 -41.69
CA GLU A 290 -21.82 24.74 -42.87
C GLU A 290 -20.91 25.96 -42.56
N GLU A 291 -21.16 26.64 -41.46
CA GLU A 291 -20.42 27.82 -41.00
C GLU A 291 -19.37 27.52 -39.92
N VAL A 292 -19.20 26.25 -39.52
CA VAL A 292 -18.23 25.87 -38.52
C VAL A 292 -16.86 25.58 -39.12
N GLU A 293 -15.86 26.35 -38.77
CA GLU A 293 -14.47 26.09 -39.09
C GLU A 293 -13.79 25.35 -37.94
N TYR A 294 -13.15 24.22 -38.26
CA TYR A 294 -12.43 23.41 -37.29
C TYR A 294 -10.93 23.71 -37.34
N ARG A 295 -10.36 23.98 -36.19
CA ARG A 295 -8.92 24.17 -36.01
C ARG A 295 -8.38 23.19 -35.00
N SER A 296 -7.25 22.57 -35.32
CA SER A 296 -6.62 21.61 -34.41
C SER A 296 -5.13 21.83 -34.32
N LYS A 297 -4.57 21.45 -33.18
CA LYS A 297 -3.13 21.46 -32.88
C LYS A 297 -2.72 20.10 -32.33
N SER A 298 -1.61 19.59 -32.83
CA SER A 298 -1.03 18.32 -32.36
C SER A 298 0.03 18.60 -31.31
N LEU A 299 0.10 17.74 -30.28
CA LEU A 299 1.14 17.68 -29.28
C LEU A 299 1.73 16.29 -29.26
N PHE A 300 3.06 16.19 -29.27
CA PHE A 300 3.78 14.94 -29.09
C PHE A 300 4.83 15.15 -28.02
N LEU A 301 4.76 14.32 -26.97
CA LEU A 301 5.73 14.25 -25.89
C LEU A 301 6.46 12.91 -25.99
N ASP A 302 7.79 12.95 -26.03
CA ASP A 302 8.60 11.74 -26.15
C ASP A 302 8.73 10.97 -24.82
N SER A 303 8.57 11.67 -23.71
CA SER A 303 8.62 11.08 -22.38
C SER A 303 7.71 11.86 -21.40
N PRO A 304 6.59 11.27 -20.97
CA PRO A 304 6.02 9.98 -21.40
C PRO A 304 5.56 10.01 -22.86
N LYS A 305 5.51 8.85 -23.52
CA LYS A 305 5.00 8.72 -24.90
C LYS A 305 3.51 9.06 -24.95
N ILE A 306 3.20 10.34 -24.98
CA ILE A 306 1.84 10.86 -25.10
C ILE A 306 1.75 11.64 -26.41
N GLY A 307 0.86 11.23 -27.26
CA GLY A 307 0.49 11.98 -28.46
C GLY A 307 -0.95 12.42 -28.35
N GLY A 308 -1.23 13.66 -28.72
CA GLY A 308 -2.57 14.19 -28.67
C GLY A 308 -2.84 15.23 -29.74
N ILE A 309 -4.13 15.39 -30.05
CA ILE A 309 -4.66 16.49 -30.86
C ILE A 309 -5.72 17.18 -30.04
N VAL A 310 -5.62 18.50 -29.94
CA VAL A 310 -6.69 19.35 -29.42
C VAL A 310 -7.24 20.19 -30.56
N GLY A 311 -8.55 20.23 -30.68
CA GLY A 311 -9.22 21.01 -31.73
C GLY A 311 -10.41 21.78 -31.18
N ILE A 312 -10.72 22.89 -31.83
CA ILE A 312 -11.88 23.70 -31.54
C ILE A 312 -12.73 23.92 -32.79
N GLY A 313 -14.06 23.99 -32.61
CA GLY A 313 -14.99 24.38 -33.63
C GLY A 313 -15.44 25.82 -33.41
N LEU A 314 -15.17 26.67 -34.40
CA LEU A 314 -15.45 28.11 -34.40
C LEU A 314 -16.46 28.46 -35.49
N GLN A 315 -17.20 29.53 -35.33
CA GLN A 315 -18.04 30.07 -36.38
C GLN A 315 -17.20 30.82 -37.42
N SER A 316 -17.45 30.62 -38.71
CA SER A 316 -16.57 31.03 -39.82
C SER A 316 -16.40 32.54 -39.98
N ILE A 317 -17.30 33.34 -39.40
CA ILE A 317 -17.22 34.82 -39.40
C ILE A 317 -15.94 35.34 -38.77
N PHE A 318 -15.29 34.56 -37.93
CA PHE A 318 -14.08 34.94 -37.19
C PHE A 318 -12.78 34.47 -37.84
N SER A 319 -12.82 33.67 -38.92
CA SER A 319 -11.63 33.05 -39.49
C SER A 319 -10.74 34.00 -40.32
N ASN A 320 -11.25 35.16 -40.73
CA ASN A 320 -10.55 36.09 -41.62
C ASN A 320 -9.74 37.19 -40.92
N ASP A 321 -9.72 37.24 -39.61
CA ASP A 321 -8.93 38.22 -38.86
C ASP A 321 -7.55 37.63 -38.48
N PRO A 322 -6.43 38.14 -39.03
CA PRO A 322 -5.09 37.61 -38.80
C PRO A 322 -4.68 37.65 -37.33
N VAL A 323 -5.19 38.62 -36.58
CA VAL A 323 -4.86 38.78 -35.14
C VAL A 323 -5.55 37.68 -34.34
N ARG A 324 -6.83 37.47 -34.58
CA ARG A 324 -7.60 36.39 -33.92
C ARG A 324 -7.05 35.02 -34.28
N TYR A 325 -6.53 34.86 -35.50
CA TYR A 325 -5.89 33.60 -35.92
C TYR A 325 -4.66 33.25 -35.03
N ILE A 326 -3.79 34.24 -34.78
CA ILE A 326 -2.60 34.05 -33.92
C ILE A 326 -3.02 33.69 -32.50
N VAL A 327 -4.07 34.30 -31.99
CA VAL A 327 -4.60 34.02 -30.65
C VAL A 327 -5.19 32.61 -30.55
N ILE A 328 -5.96 32.19 -31.54
CA ILE A 328 -6.52 30.84 -31.62
C ILE A 328 -5.39 29.80 -31.63
N ASP A 329 -4.35 30.01 -32.44
CA ASP A 329 -3.20 29.12 -32.51
C ASP A 329 -2.44 29.03 -31.17
N SER A 330 -2.30 30.17 -30.50
CA SER A 330 -1.67 30.24 -29.16
C SER A 330 -2.52 29.52 -28.11
N ILE A 331 -3.84 29.76 -28.09
CA ILE A 331 -4.77 29.08 -27.18
C ILE A 331 -4.73 27.57 -27.43
N LEU A 332 -4.81 27.13 -28.66
CA LEU A 332 -4.73 25.70 -29.01
C LEU A 332 -3.41 25.09 -28.57
N THR A 333 -2.31 25.78 -28.74
CA THR A 333 -0.99 25.31 -28.30
C THR A 333 -0.95 25.14 -26.79
N THR A 334 -1.42 26.16 -26.06
CA THR A 334 -1.45 26.15 -24.61
C THR A 334 -2.39 25.06 -24.08
N MET A 335 -3.56 24.91 -24.70
CA MET A 335 -4.51 23.85 -24.37
C MET A 335 -3.95 22.45 -24.66
N ALA A 336 -3.28 22.25 -25.80
CA ALA A 336 -2.68 20.97 -26.14
C ALA A 336 -1.66 20.56 -25.06
N ASN A 337 -0.80 21.50 -24.66
CA ASN A 337 0.19 21.26 -23.59
C ASN A 337 -0.50 20.97 -22.24
N LEU A 338 -1.52 21.74 -21.88
CA LEU A 338 -2.22 21.56 -20.63
C LEU A 338 -2.95 20.22 -20.57
N VAL A 339 -3.80 19.96 -21.56
CA VAL A 339 -4.60 18.72 -21.59
C VAL A 339 -3.66 17.51 -21.65
N GLY A 340 -2.57 17.61 -22.41
CA GLY A 340 -1.54 16.59 -22.47
C GLY A 340 -0.89 16.35 -21.09
N SER A 341 -0.52 17.42 -20.39
CA SER A 341 0.10 17.33 -19.06
C SER A 341 -0.87 16.74 -18.02
N VAL A 342 -2.13 17.21 -18.01
CA VAL A 342 -3.15 16.68 -17.08
C VAL A 342 -3.43 15.20 -17.37
N LYS A 343 -3.55 14.82 -18.64
CA LYS A 343 -3.70 13.41 -19.03
C LYS A 343 -2.51 12.57 -18.62
N ALA A 344 -1.29 13.08 -18.80
CA ALA A 344 -0.06 12.41 -18.38
C ALA A 344 -0.06 12.16 -16.87
N ILE A 345 -0.30 13.21 -16.09
CA ILE A 345 -0.32 13.10 -14.63
C ILE A 345 -1.42 12.14 -14.16
N HIS A 346 -2.63 12.25 -14.74
CA HIS A 346 -3.74 11.35 -14.41
C HIS A 346 -3.36 9.88 -14.68
N LYS A 347 -2.79 9.59 -15.85
CA LYS A 347 -2.32 8.23 -16.19
C LYS A 347 -1.23 7.76 -15.24
N TYR A 348 -0.21 8.59 -14.97
CA TYR A 348 0.82 8.22 -14.02
C TYR A 348 0.29 7.97 -12.62
N THR A 349 -0.66 8.78 -12.16
CA THR A 349 -1.27 8.57 -10.85
C THR A 349 -2.00 7.23 -10.81
N GLN A 350 -2.78 6.92 -11.84
CA GLN A 350 -3.45 5.63 -11.96
C GLN A 350 -2.47 4.46 -12.01
N ASP A 351 -1.41 4.59 -12.81
CA ASP A 351 -0.37 3.56 -12.92
C ASP A 351 0.37 3.39 -11.58
N LEU A 352 0.70 4.49 -10.89
CA LEU A 352 1.30 4.45 -9.56
C LEU A 352 0.38 3.78 -8.53
N GLU A 353 -0.91 4.10 -8.53
CA GLU A 353 -1.90 3.45 -7.66
C GLU A 353 -2.01 1.96 -8.00
N TYR A 354 -2.04 1.63 -9.29
CA TYR A 354 -2.10 0.25 -9.76
C TYR A 354 -0.86 -0.54 -9.32
N TYR A 355 0.35 -0.05 -9.63
CA TYR A 355 1.61 -0.72 -9.25
C TYR A 355 1.86 -0.71 -7.74
N ALA A 356 1.37 0.30 -7.03
CA ALA A 356 1.43 0.32 -5.57
C ALA A 356 0.50 -0.70 -4.91
N ALA A 357 -0.53 -1.16 -5.63
CA ALA A 357 -1.51 -2.13 -5.15
C ALA A 357 -1.25 -3.56 -5.62
N ARG A 358 -0.48 -3.74 -6.69
CA ARG A 358 -0.28 -5.02 -7.36
C ARG A 358 1.14 -5.55 -7.23
N ASP A 359 1.29 -6.86 -7.38
CA ASP A 359 2.58 -7.52 -7.55
C ASP A 359 3.01 -7.44 -9.03
N PRO A 360 4.21 -6.92 -9.35
CA PRO A 360 4.61 -6.67 -10.73
C PRO A 360 4.83 -7.92 -11.57
N LEU A 361 5.02 -9.10 -10.95
CA LEU A 361 5.22 -10.35 -11.67
C LEU A 361 3.89 -11.02 -12.03
N THR A 362 2.95 -11.02 -11.09
CA THR A 362 1.72 -11.83 -11.18
C THR A 362 0.46 -11.01 -11.45
N ASP A 363 0.55 -9.70 -11.32
CA ASP A 363 -0.58 -8.77 -11.43
C ASP A 363 -1.72 -8.97 -10.40
N LEU A 364 -1.51 -9.82 -9.42
CA LEU A 364 -2.39 -9.98 -8.27
C LEU A 364 -2.20 -8.82 -7.29
N PHE A 365 -3.09 -8.66 -6.33
CA PHE A 365 -2.85 -7.72 -5.23
C PHE A 365 -1.56 -8.08 -4.48
N ASN A 366 -0.86 -7.06 -3.98
CA ASN A 366 0.33 -7.28 -3.16
C ASN A 366 -0.03 -7.48 -1.67
N GLN A 367 0.94 -7.87 -0.88
CA GLN A 367 0.81 -8.10 0.57
C GLN A 367 0.18 -6.90 1.31
N ARG A 368 0.51 -5.65 0.92
CA ARG A 368 -0.03 -4.46 1.56
C ARG A 368 -1.55 -4.38 1.39
N VAL A 369 -2.02 -4.50 0.16
CA VAL A 369 -3.47 -4.46 -0.14
C VAL A 369 -4.19 -5.64 0.50
N PHE A 370 -3.58 -6.83 0.51
CA PHE A 370 -4.13 -7.97 1.23
C PHE A 370 -4.40 -7.64 2.71
N ASN A 371 -3.42 -7.06 3.41
CA ASN A 371 -3.57 -6.69 4.83
C ASN A 371 -4.67 -5.65 5.06
N ASP A 372 -4.78 -4.65 4.18
CA ASP A 372 -5.82 -3.64 4.24
C ASP A 372 -7.21 -4.24 4.01
N MET A 373 -7.35 -5.10 3.00
CA MET A 373 -8.62 -5.79 2.68
C MET A 373 -9.02 -6.78 3.75
N MET A 374 -8.07 -7.50 4.34
CA MET A 374 -8.31 -8.39 5.47
C MET A 374 -8.85 -7.62 6.69
N SER A 375 -8.25 -6.46 6.99
CA SER A 375 -8.73 -5.56 8.05
C SER A 375 -10.14 -5.03 7.78
N TYR A 376 -10.43 -4.72 6.52
CA TYR A 376 -11.75 -4.28 6.09
C TYR A 376 -12.79 -5.39 6.22
N GLU A 377 -12.46 -6.60 5.74
CA GLU A 377 -13.38 -7.75 5.72
C GLU A 377 -13.75 -8.23 7.13
N ILE A 378 -12.81 -8.24 8.08
CA ILE A 378 -13.11 -8.53 9.49
C ILE A 378 -14.15 -7.56 10.05
N LYS A 379 -13.97 -6.25 9.80
CA LYS A 379 -14.92 -5.24 10.30
C LYS A 379 -16.29 -5.36 9.62
N ARG A 380 -16.29 -5.70 8.34
CA ARG A 380 -17.51 -5.93 7.55
C ARG A 380 -18.25 -7.18 8.03
N ALA A 381 -17.55 -8.29 8.17
CA ALA A 381 -18.09 -9.56 8.66
C ALA A 381 -18.63 -9.45 10.11
N ALA A 382 -17.90 -8.74 10.98
CA ALA A 382 -18.35 -8.47 12.35
C ALA A 382 -19.62 -7.60 12.41
N ARG A 383 -19.79 -6.66 11.45
CA ARG A 383 -20.98 -5.79 11.38
C ARG A 383 -22.22 -6.52 10.87
N HIS A 384 -22.04 -7.40 9.89
CA HIS A 384 -23.13 -8.04 9.16
C HIS A 384 -23.35 -9.50 9.54
N ASP A 385 -22.58 -10.01 10.50
CA ASP A 385 -22.69 -11.35 11.11
C ASP A 385 -22.64 -12.48 10.06
N TYR A 386 -21.61 -12.48 9.23
CA TYR A 386 -21.35 -13.56 8.27
C TYR A 386 -19.93 -14.12 8.40
N PRO A 387 -19.72 -15.41 8.08
CA PRO A 387 -18.40 -15.99 8.04
C PRO A 387 -17.67 -15.64 6.75
N PHE A 388 -16.35 -15.51 6.82
CA PHE A 388 -15.48 -15.46 5.66
C PHE A 388 -14.25 -16.34 5.86
N ALA A 389 -13.65 -16.82 4.77
CA ALA A 389 -12.49 -17.68 4.85
C ALA A 389 -11.23 -16.98 4.33
N LEU A 390 -10.10 -17.26 4.98
CA LEU A 390 -8.77 -16.97 4.51
C LEU A 390 -8.11 -18.28 4.06
N MET A 391 -7.49 -18.26 2.87
CA MET A 391 -6.59 -19.31 2.39
C MET A 391 -5.17 -18.74 2.31
N VAL A 392 -4.21 -19.50 2.83
CA VAL A 392 -2.77 -19.30 2.59
C VAL A 392 -2.29 -20.45 1.74
N ILE A 393 -1.64 -20.15 0.64
CA ILE A 393 -1.26 -21.10 -0.42
C ILE A 393 0.22 -20.94 -0.68
N ASP A 394 0.92 -22.04 -0.80
CA ASP A 394 2.34 -22.07 -1.18
C ASP A 394 2.57 -23.08 -2.30
N CYS A 395 3.45 -22.69 -3.22
CA CYS A 395 3.81 -23.54 -4.36
C CYS A 395 4.82 -24.60 -3.96
N ASP A 396 4.42 -25.86 -4.07
CA ASP A 396 5.28 -26.98 -3.69
C ASP A 396 6.52 -27.10 -4.60
N ASN A 397 7.68 -27.27 -3.98
CA ASN A 397 8.95 -27.48 -4.68
C ASN A 397 9.38 -26.33 -5.62
N PHE A 398 8.98 -25.09 -5.35
CA PHE A 398 9.32 -23.95 -6.19
C PHE A 398 10.84 -23.69 -6.26
N LYS A 399 11.55 -23.77 -5.13
CA LYS A 399 13.00 -23.60 -5.10
C LYS A 399 13.75 -24.57 -6.02
N PRO A 400 13.52 -25.90 -5.96
CA PRO A 400 14.08 -26.83 -6.94
C PRO A 400 13.77 -26.50 -8.41
N ILE A 401 12.61 -25.89 -8.69
CA ILE A 401 12.26 -25.46 -10.06
C ILE A 401 13.18 -24.32 -10.50
N ASN A 402 13.40 -23.33 -9.65
CA ASN A 402 14.35 -22.25 -9.92
C ASN A 402 15.78 -22.77 -10.09
N ASP A 403 16.21 -23.67 -9.22
CA ASP A 403 17.57 -24.21 -9.23
C ASP A 403 17.83 -25.03 -10.50
N ASN A 404 16.83 -25.75 -11.02
CA ASN A 404 16.98 -26.62 -12.20
C ASN A 404 16.76 -25.90 -13.53
N PHE A 405 15.79 -24.97 -13.59
CA PHE A 405 15.31 -24.36 -14.85
C PHE A 405 15.56 -22.85 -14.95
N GLY A 406 16.07 -22.25 -13.88
CA GLY A 406 16.35 -20.81 -13.79
C GLY A 406 15.13 -19.97 -13.40
N HIS A 407 15.41 -18.76 -12.91
CA HIS A 407 14.39 -17.84 -12.38
C HIS A 407 13.32 -17.46 -13.42
N ALA A 408 13.69 -17.29 -14.69
CA ALA A 408 12.73 -16.95 -15.73
C ALA A 408 11.63 -18.02 -15.93
N PHE A 409 11.95 -19.29 -15.71
CA PHE A 409 10.97 -20.36 -15.73
C PHE A 409 10.15 -20.39 -14.44
N GLY A 410 10.77 -20.10 -13.29
CA GLY A 410 10.07 -19.91 -12.03
C GLY A 410 9.06 -18.75 -12.08
N ASP A 411 9.43 -17.64 -12.70
CA ASP A 411 8.52 -16.51 -12.91
C ASP A 411 7.29 -16.91 -13.74
N LYS A 412 7.50 -17.65 -14.84
CA LYS A 412 6.40 -18.20 -15.64
C LYS A 412 5.52 -19.17 -14.85
N PHE A 413 6.14 -19.98 -13.97
CA PHE A 413 5.42 -20.87 -13.07
C PHE A 413 4.49 -20.09 -12.14
N LEU A 414 5.01 -19.05 -11.47
CA LEU A 414 4.21 -18.19 -10.58
C LEU A 414 3.10 -17.46 -11.32
N GLN A 415 3.37 -16.96 -12.52
CA GLN A 415 2.35 -16.32 -13.37
C GLN A 415 1.23 -17.29 -13.75
N THR A 416 1.58 -18.56 -14.02
CA THR A 416 0.57 -19.58 -14.33
C THR A 416 -0.33 -19.86 -13.12
N VAL A 417 0.26 -20.01 -11.94
CA VAL A 417 -0.51 -20.18 -10.69
C VAL A 417 -1.42 -18.96 -10.48
N ALA A 418 -0.89 -17.76 -10.59
CA ALA A 418 -1.65 -16.52 -10.43
C ALA A 418 -2.85 -16.43 -11.37
N ASN A 419 -2.66 -16.75 -12.65
CA ASN A 419 -3.74 -16.76 -13.64
C ASN A 419 -4.85 -17.74 -13.27
N ILE A 420 -4.49 -18.94 -12.81
CA ILE A 420 -5.47 -19.93 -12.38
C ILE A 420 -6.24 -19.43 -11.15
N LEU A 421 -5.56 -18.83 -10.18
CA LEU A 421 -6.21 -18.26 -9.00
C LEU A 421 -7.18 -17.13 -9.39
N GLU A 422 -6.79 -16.26 -10.32
CA GLU A 422 -7.61 -15.16 -10.83
C GLU A 422 -8.83 -15.66 -11.62
N GLU A 423 -8.68 -16.73 -12.43
CA GLU A 423 -9.79 -17.34 -13.18
C GLU A 423 -10.80 -18.05 -12.29
N GLU A 424 -10.34 -18.62 -11.17
CA GLU A 424 -11.18 -19.42 -10.27
C GLU A 424 -11.85 -18.59 -9.17
N LYS A 425 -11.48 -17.32 -9.00
CA LYS A 425 -12.10 -16.42 -8.04
C LYS A 425 -13.46 -15.91 -8.50
N ARG A 426 -14.30 -15.50 -7.56
CA ARG A 426 -15.50 -14.70 -7.80
C ARG A 426 -15.13 -13.21 -7.82
N ASP A 427 -16.05 -12.36 -8.26
CA ASP A 427 -15.83 -10.92 -8.30
C ASP A 427 -15.53 -10.31 -6.92
N GLU A 428 -16.15 -10.85 -5.86
CA GLU A 428 -15.94 -10.42 -4.48
C GLU A 428 -14.73 -11.04 -3.80
N ASP A 429 -14.14 -12.11 -4.36
CA ASP A 429 -12.95 -12.76 -3.79
C ASP A 429 -11.70 -11.92 -4.03
N ILE A 430 -10.83 -11.87 -3.04
CA ILE A 430 -9.58 -11.10 -3.09
C ILE A 430 -8.42 -12.07 -3.17
N VAL A 431 -7.65 -12.01 -4.26
CA VAL A 431 -6.46 -12.83 -4.47
C VAL A 431 -5.23 -11.94 -4.43
N ALA A 432 -4.23 -12.35 -3.67
CA ALA A 432 -2.97 -11.62 -3.54
C ALA A 432 -1.75 -12.55 -3.57
N ARG A 433 -0.63 -12.02 -4.05
CA ARG A 433 0.68 -12.63 -3.81
C ARG A 433 1.26 -12.04 -2.52
N TYR A 434 1.47 -12.92 -1.54
CA TYR A 434 1.94 -12.48 -0.22
C TYR A 434 3.46 -12.27 -0.22
N GLY A 435 4.21 -13.13 -0.90
CA GLY A 435 5.65 -13.01 -1.10
C GLY A 435 6.24 -14.28 -1.70
N GLY A 436 7.37 -14.20 -2.38
CA GLY A 436 8.02 -15.38 -2.95
C GLY A 436 7.09 -16.25 -3.79
N ASP A 437 6.83 -17.46 -3.30
CA ASP A 437 5.95 -18.47 -3.87
C ASP A 437 4.61 -18.62 -3.10
N GLU A 438 4.31 -17.66 -2.22
CA GLU A 438 3.11 -17.66 -1.37
C GLU A 438 2.00 -16.77 -1.94
N PHE A 439 0.78 -17.29 -1.93
CA PHE A 439 -0.44 -16.59 -2.33
C PHE A 439 -1.49 -16.64 -1.22
N THR A 440 -2.37 -15.67 -1.22
CA THR A 440 -3.49 -15.60 -0.25
C THR A 440 -4.79 -15.32 -0.97
N ILE A 441 -5.88 -15.88 -0.43
CA ILE A 441 -7.23 -15.62 -0.92
C ILE A 441 -8.13 -15.31 0.27
N ILE A 442 -8.88 -14.19 0.18
CA ILE A 442 -9.98 -13.88 1.09
C ILE A 442 -11.28 -14.24 0.34
N LEU A 443 -12.10 -15.05 0.95
CA LEU A 443 -13.41 -15.48 0.44
C LEU A 443 -14.51 -14.90 1.31
N PRO A 444 -15.11 -13.76 0.96
CA PRO A 444 -16.23 -13.19 1.67
C PRO A 444 -17.45 -14.14 1.70
N GLU A 445 -18.27 -14.05 2.75
CA GLU A 445 -19.50 -14.83 2.90
C GLU A 445 -19.31 -16.33 2.67
N CYS A 446 -18.17 -16.88 3.14
CA CYS A 446 -17.75 -18.24 2.88
C CYS A 446 -17.47 -19.00 4.19
N ASN A 447 -18.14 -20.13 4.37
CA ASN A 447 -17.92 -21.06 5.49
C ASN A 447 -16.84 -22.11 5.14
N GLU A 448 -16.53 -23.02 6.09
CA GLU A 448 -15.52 -24.07 5.91
C GLU A 448 -15.77 -24.96 4.68
N ASN A 449 -17.00 -25.39 4.48
CA ASN A 449 -17.35 -26.28 3.36
C ASN A 449 -17.21 -25.54 2.02
N GLY A 450 -17.60 -24.27 1.97
CA GLY A 450 -17.42 -23.42 0.81
C GLY A 450 -15.94 -23.22 0.50
N ALA A 451 -15.13 -22.91 1.51
CA ALA A 451 -13.70 -22.76 1.37
C ALA A 451 -13.01 -24.05 0.89
N LEU A 452 -13.35 -25.18 1.46
CA LEU A 452 -12.85 -26.49 0.99
C LEU A 452 -13.21 -26.75 -0.48
N THR A 453 -14.43 -26.42 -0.88
CA THR A 453 -14.88 -26.60 -2.27
C THR A 453 -14.04 -25.75 -3.23
N VAL A 454 -13.79 -24.48 -2.90
CA VAL A 454 -12.95 -23.58 -3.71
C VAL A 454 -11.50 -24.07 -3.71
N ALA A 455 -10.95 -24.44 -2.55
CA ALA A 455 -9.58 -24.94 -2.43
C ALA A 455 -9.34 -26.21 -3.26
N ASN A 456 -10.27 -27.17 -3.21
CA ASN A 456 -10.17 -28.40 -4.01
C ASN A 456 -10.25 -28.11 -5.52
N ARG A 457 -11.10 -27.17 -5.94
CA ARG A 457 -11.21 -26.77 -7.34
C ARG A 457 -9.92 -26.14 -7.85
N ILE A 458 -9.36 -25.21 -7.09
CA ILE A 458 -8.09 -24.54 -7.39
C ILE A 458 -6.95 -25.56 -7.43
N SER A 459 -6.80 -26.39 -6.38
CA SER A 459 -5.75 -27.38 -6.29
C SER A 459 -5.78 -28.34 -7.47
N LYS A 460 -6.96 -28.85 -7.83
CA LYS A 460 -7.12 -29.75 -8.98
C LYS A 460 -6.77 -29.08 -10.29
N LYS A 461 -7.20 -27.84 -10.51
CA LYS A 461 -6.91 -27.12 -11.76
C LYS A 461 -5.41 -26.84 -11.91
N ILE A 462 -4.73 -26.50 -10.81
CA ILE A 462 -3.27 -26.32 -10.79
C ILE A 462 -2.55 -27.66 -11.02
N GLU A 463 -3.00 -28.76 -10.40
CA GLU A 463 -2.39 -30.08 -10.59
C GLU A 463 -2.52 -30.59 -12.03
N ASP A 464 -3.64 -30.27 -12.69
CA ASP A 464 -3.87 -30.63 -14.10
C ASP A 464 -2.99 -29.81 -15.07
N GLU A 465 -2.48 -28.65 -14.65
CA GLU A 465 -1.62 -27.79 -15.46
C GLU A 465 -0.21 -28.36 -15.58
N LYS A 466 0.34 -28.31 -16.80
CA LYS A 466 1.69 -28.82 -17.12
C LYS A 466 2.47 -27.79 -17.92
N LEU A 467 3.50 -27.25 -17.31
CA LEU A 467 4.40 -26.30 -17.97
C LEU A 467 5.49 -27.04 -18.75
N ILE A 468 5.83 -26.50 -19.90
CA ILE A 468 6.98 -27.00 -20.70
C ILE A 468 8.22 -26.21 -20.27
N ALA A 469 9.18 -26.91 -19.68
CA ALA A 469 10.47 -26.35 -19.28
C ALA A 469 11.39 -26.09 -20.48
N PRO A 470 12.45 -25.29 -20.32
CA PRO A 470 13.39 -24.97 -21.40
C PRO A 470 14.09 -26.20 -22.06
N ASP A 471 14.20 -27.31 -21.34
CA ASP A 471 14.73 -28.56 -21.82
C ASP A 471 13.70 -29.45 -22.53
N GLY A 472 12.45 -29.00 -22.66
CA GLY A 472 11.33 -29.70 -23.24
C GLY A 472 10.61 -30.67 -22.29
N SER A 473 11.04 -30.78 -21.04
CA SER A 473 10.37 -31.60 -20.02
C SER A 473 9.05 -30.96 -19.58
N ARG A 474 8.10 -31.80 -19.14
CA ARG A 474 6.83 -31.35 -18.57
C ARG A 474 6.92 -31.26 -17.05
N VAL A 475 6.77 -30.07 -16.51
CA VAL A 475 6.81 -29.81 -15.07
C VAL A 475 5.38 -29.65 -14.57
N GLY A 476 4.99 -30.49 -13.61
CA GLY A 476 3.70 -30.36 -12.91
C GLY A 476 3.77 -29.32 -11.80
N ILE A 477 2.65 -28.71 -11.51
CA ILE A 477 2.48 -27.76 -10.42
C ILE A 477 1.62 -28.42 -9.34
N THR A 478 2.03 -28.31 -8.08
CA THR A 478 1.18 -28.61 -6.93
C THR A 478 1.30 -27.50 -5.90
N ILE A 479 0.29 -27.39 -5.06
CA ILE A 479 0.20 -26.37 -4.00
C ILE A 479 -0.25 -26.99 -2.70
N SER A 480 0.23 -26.42 -1.60
CA SER A 480 -0.27 -26.71 -0.26
C SER A 480 -1.12 -25.56 0.24
N ILE A 481 -2.28 -25.83 0.79
CA ILE A 481 -3.29 -24.84 1.19
C ILE A 481 -3.64 -25.00 2.66
N GLY A 482 -3.54 -23.91 3.41
CA GLY A 482 -4.12 -23.80 4.75
C GLY A 482 -5.31 -22.85 4.77
N ILE A 483 -6.36 -23.21 5.48
CA ILE A 483 -7.62 -22.47 5.53
C ILE A 483 -7.92 -22.08 6.97
N CYS A 484 -8.33 -20.83 7.18
CA CYS A 484 -8.87 -20.34 8.44
C CYS A 484 -10.19 -19.59 8.20
N VAL A 485 -11.21 -19.81 9.04
CA VAL A 485 -12.54 -19.22 8.87
C VAL A 485 -12.90 -18.33 10.07
N TYR A 486 -13.22 -17.09 9.79
CA TYR A 486 -13.80 -16.14 10.74
C TYR A 486 -15.32 -16.34 10.83
N PRO A 487 -15.97 -16.23 11.99
CA PRO A 487 -15.40 -16.11 13.34
C PRO A 487 -15.12 -17.46 14.00
N ILE A 488 -15.27 -18.58 13.26
CA ILE A 488 -15.28 -19.96 13.78
C ILE A 488 -13.95 -20.29 14.46
N HIS A 489 -12.83 -19.99 13.79
CA HIS A 489 -11.51 -20.36 14.28
C HIS A 489 -10.88 -19.26 15.14
N THR A 490 -11.14 -18.01 14.82
CA THR A 490 -10.65 -16.84 15.59
C THR A 490 -11.39 -15.56 15.20
N LEU A 491 -11.32 -14.55 16.09
CA LEU A 491 -11.82 -13.20 15.84
C LEU A 491 -10.67 -12.22 15.48
N SER A 492 -9.44 -12.68 15.54
CA SER A 492 -8.24 -11.85 15.38
C SER A 492 -7.66 -11.98 13.97
N GLN A 493 -7.43 -10.87 13.29
CA GLN A 493 -6.76 -10.85 11.98
C GLN A 493 -5.39 -11.55 12.01
N LYS A 494 -4.59 -11.24 13.04
CA LYS A 494 -3.27 -11.84 13.20
C LYS A 494 -3.35 -13.35 13.36
N ASP A 495 -4.27 -13.81 14.19
CA ASP A 495 -4.40 -15.23 14.46
C ASP A 495 -4.97 -15.98 13.26
N MET A 496 -5.84 -15.35 12.45
CA MET A 496 -6.32 -15.95 11.20
C MET A 496 -5.18 -16.31 10.27
N PHE A 497 -4.24 -15.37 10.06
CA PHE A 497 -3.11 -15.62 9.17
C PHE A 497 -2.20 -16.71 9.74
N VAL A 498 -1.84 -16.61 11.02
CA VAL A 498 -0.98 -17.60 11.70
C VAL A 498 -1.58 -19.00 11.66
N ILE A 499 -2.89 -19.13 11.85
CA ILE A 499 -3.57 -20.41 11.82
C ILE A 499 -3.58 -20.97 10.38
N ALA A 500 -3.92 -20.15 9.39
CA ALA A 500 -3.96 -20.59 8.00
C ALA A 500 -2.56 -20.98 7.50
N ASP A 501 -1.54 -20.19 7.82
CA ASP A 501 -0.14 -20.47 7.48
C ASP A 501 0.35 -21.79 8.10
N TYR A 502 0.07 -21.98 9.38
CA TYR A 502 0.42 -23.24 10.04
C TYR A 502 -0.30 -24.45 9.41
N MET A 503 -1.54 -24.30 9.00
CA MET A 503 -2.27 -25.35 8.29
C MET A 503 -1.66 -25.64 6.92
N MET A 504 -1.22 -24.64 6.19
CA MET A 504 -0.50 -24.77 4.93
C MET A 504 0.83 -25.52 5.16
N TYR A 505 1.59 -25.13 6.20
CA TYR A 505 2.82 -25.82 6.58
C TYR A 505 2.56 -27.31 6.93
N GLN A 506 1.50 -27.61 7.67
CA GLN A 506 1.12 -29.00 7.94
C GLN A 506 0.78 -29.80 6.67
N ALA A 507 0.13 -29.16 5.70
CA ALA A 507 -0.13 -29.80 4.41
C ALA A 507 1.19 -30.15 3.69
N LYS A 508 2.21 -29.28 3.76
CA LYS A 508 3.55 -29.57 3.24
C LYS A 508 4.24 -30.73 3.96
N GLU A 509 4.17 -30.78 5.28
CA GLU A 509 4.79 -31.84 6.10
C GLU A 509 4.15 -33.22 5.85
N GLU A 510 2.85 -33.28 5.61
CA GLU A 510 2.13 -34.53 5.37
C GLU A 510 2.24 -35.07 3.93
N GLY A 511 3.06 -34.43 3.10
CA GLY A 511 3.38 -34.93 1.76
C GLY A 511 3.10 -33.96 0.63
N LYS A 512 2.76 -32.70 0.95
CA LYS A 512 2.44 -31.65 -0.02
C LYS A 512 1.15 -31.93 -0.79
N ASN A 513 0.82 -31.07 -1.76
CA ASN A 513 -0.41 -31.19 -2.57
C ASN A 513 -1.64 -31.48 -1.69
N GLY A 514 -1.81 -30.70 -0.64
CA GLY A 514 -2.82 -30.95 0.38
C GLY A 514 -3.55 -29.69 0.83
N ILE A 515 -4.73 -29.91 1.42
CA ILE A 515 -5.57 -28.84 1.97
C ILE A 515 -5.83 -29.15 3.43
N LYS A 516 -5.62 -28.18 4.30
CA LYS A 516 -5.84 -28.32 5.74
C LYS A 516 -6.73 -27.22 6.31
N ILE A 517 -7.62 -27.64 7.22
CA ILE A 517 -8.42 -26.77 8.05
C ILE A 517 -8.14 -27.12 9.51
N PRO A 518 -7.99 -26.15 10.42
CA PRO A 518 -7.69 -26.43 11.81
C PRO A 518 -8.88 -27.03 12.55
N ASN A 519 -8.63 -27.96 13.44
CA ASN A 519 -9.56 -28.34 14.47
C ASN A 519 -9.30 -27.55 15.78
N GLU A 520 -10.17 -27.67 16.77
CA GLU A 520 -10.04 -26.93 18.04
C GLU A 520 -8.70 -27.18 18.77
N ARG A 521 -8.13 -28.39 18.63
CA ARG A 521 -6.83 -28.73 19.23
C ARG A 521 -5.70 -28.02 18.50
N ASP A 522 -5.77 -27.98 17.17
CA ASP A 522 -4.79 -27.28 16.33
C ASP A 522 -4.75 -25.79 16.70
N ILE A 523 -5.93 -25.15 16.75
CA ILE A 523 -6.04 -23.73 17.12
C ILE A 523 -5.40 -23.47 18.49
N SER A 524 -5.78 -24.27 19.49
CA SER A 524 -5.24 -24.13 20.84
C SER A 524 -3.72 -24.28 20.88
N ASN A 525 -3.18 -25.28 20.19
CA ASN A 525 -1.74 -25.55 20.14
C ASN A 525 -0.98 -24.44 19.39
N ILE A 526 -1.49 -24.00 18.25
CA ILE A 526 -0.89 -22.93 17.44
C ILE A 526 -0.79 -21.64 18.24
N LEU A 527 -1.90 -21.21 18.83
CA LEU A 527 -1.95 -19.97 19.59
C LEU A 527 -1.04 -20.03 20.84
N LYS A 528 -1.01 -21.18 21.52
CA LYS A 528 -0.12 -21.40 22.66
C LYS A 528 1.36 -21.35 22.23
N THR A 529 1.73 -22.08 21.20
CA THR A 529 3.10 -22.11 20.70
C THR A 529 3.55 -20.72 20.24
N ASN A 530 2.70 -19.98 19.55
CA ASN A 530 3.01 -18.62 19.09
C ASN A 530 3.17 -17.64 20.29
N GLN A 531 2.35 -17.80 21.33
CA GLN A 531 2.48 -17.04 22.55
C GLN A 531 3.77 -17.38 23.30
N GLU A 532 4.13 -18.66 23.39
CA GLU A 532 5.38 -19.14 24.01
C GLU A 532 6.60 -18.58 23.28
N LYS A 533 6.66 -18.70 21.95
CA LYS A 533 7.73 -18.13 21.10
C LYS A 533 7.83 -16.61 21.26
N SER A 534 6.68 -15.93 21.27
CA SER A 534 6.62 -14.48 21.48
C SER A 534 7.15 -14.06 22.85
N SER A 535 6.79 -14.81 23.90
CA SER A 535 7.26 -14.56 25.26
C SER A 535 8.76 -14.86 25.42
N LEU A 536 9.24 -15.90 24.72
CA LEU A 536 10.66 -16.22 24.61
C LEU A 536 11.44 -15.05 24.00
N LEU A 537 10.96 -14.54 22.87
CA LEU A 537 11.60 -13.45 22.15
C LEU A 537 11.70 -12.18 22.97
N ILE A 538 10.59 -11.77 23.60
CA ILE A 538 10.57 -10.59 24.48
C ILE A 538 11.56 -10.76 25.62
N ARG A 539 11.57 -11.91 26.28
CA ARG A 539 12.50 -12.21 27.37
C ARG A 539 13.95 -12.21 26.91
N ALA A 540 14.23 -12.77 25.72
CA ALA A 540 15.58 -12.77 25.17
C ALA A 540 16.10 -11.37 24.87
N ILE A 541 15.21 -10.45 24.45
CA ILE A 541 15.56 -9.04 24.27
C ILE A 541 15.80 -8.36 25.63
N GLU A 542 14.92 -8.58 26.61
CA GLU A 542 15.02 -7.97 27.95
C GLU A 542 16.26 -8.44 28.72
N ASN A 543 16.65 -9.70 28.57
CA ASN A 543 17.78 -10.32 29.24
C ASN A 543 19.10 -10.22 28.47
N ASP A 544 19.10 -9.57 27.29
CA ASP A 544 20.28 -9.50 26.43
C ASP A 544 20.82 -10.89 25.99
N GLU A 545 19.90 -11.85 25.75
CA GLU A 545 20.21 -13.25 25.41
C GLU A 545 20.30 -13.51 23.90
N ILE A 546 20.39 -12.46 23.09
CA ILE A 546 20.59 -12.55 21.64
C ILE A 546 22.07 -12.39 21.32
N TYR A 547 22.63 -13.32 20.56
CA TYR A 547 24.06 -13.41 20.32
C TYR A 547 24.39 -13.50 18.83
N PRO A 548 25.50 -12.87 18.39
CA PRO A 548 26.05 -13.03 17.04
C PRO A 548 26.75 -14.38 16.88
N TYR A 549 26.46 -15.05 15.77
CA TYR A 549 27.18 -16.21 15.30
C TYR A 549 27.80 -15.89 13.93
N PHE A 550 29.04 -16.27 13.74
CA PHE A 550 29.81 -15.95 12.55
C PHE A 550 29.96 -17.18 11.67
N GLN A 551 29.35 -17.19 10.51
CA GLN A 551 29.48 -18.27 9.54
C GLN A 551 30.50 -17.88 8.47
N PRO A 552 31.64 -18.60 8.33
CA PRO A 552 32.66 -18.24 7.36
C PRO A 552 32.21 -18.52 5.93
N ILE A 553 32.36 -17.53 5.06
CA ILE A 553 32.17 -17.65 3.62
C ILE A 553 33.53 -17.92 2.97
N LYS A 554 33.69 -19.08 2.38
CA LYS A 554 34.94 -19.48 1.71
C LYS A 554 34.92 -19.06 0.25
N PRO A 555 35.99 -18.43 -0.27
CA PRO A 555 36.08 -18.13 -1.68
C PRO A 555 36.19 -19.44 -2.52
N ALA A 556 35.51 -19.43 -3.67
CA ALA A 556 35.54 -20.58 -4.61
C ALA A 556 36.92 -20.81 -5.24
N SER A 557 37.80 -19.79 -5.23
CA SER A 557 39.18 -19.93 -5.76
C SER A 557 40.21 -19.68 -4.66
N ALA A 558 41.29 -20.45 -4.67
CA ALA A 558 42.37 -20.39 -3.68
C ALA A 558 43.21 -19.08 -3.70
N SER A 559 42.99 -18.19 -4.66
CA SER A 559 43.76 -16.95 -4.82
C SER A 559 43.27 -15.80 -3.95
N ASN A 560 42.10 -15.92 -3.36
CA ASN A 560 41.51 -14.83 -2.54
C ASN A 560 41.69 -15.13 -1.06
N LYS A 561 42.45 -14.29 -0.35
CA LYS A 561 42.71 -14.44 1.09
C LYS A 561 41.68 -13.76 1.99
N LEU A 562 40.65 -13.11 1.41
CA LEU A 562 39.64 -12.42 2.18
C LEU A 562 38.72 -13.44 2.85
N VAL A 563 38.67 -13.48 4.16
CA VAL A 563 37.75 -14.30 4.93
C VAL A 563 36.58 -13.40 5.33
N ILE A 564 35.42 -13.63 4.71
CA ILE A 564 34.16 -12.93 5.03
C ILE A 564 33.33 -13.84 5.92
N HIS A 565 32.63 -13.27 6.87
CA HIS A 565 31.69 -14.01 7.71
C HIS A 565 30.27 -13.42 7.57
N GLU A 566 29.32 -14.31 7.43
CA GLU A 566 27.92 -13.93 7.58
C GLU A 566 27.59 -13.87 9.07
N LEU A 567 26.92 -12.77 9.48
CA LEU A 567 26.50 -12.55 10.87
C LEU A 567 25.08 -13.08 11.05
N LEU A 568 24.96 -14.15 11.82
CA LEU A 568 23.69 -14.82 12.07
C LEU A 568 23.31 -14.65 13.54
N MET A 569 22.10 -14.19 13.83
CA MET A 569 21.63 -14.09 15.22
C MET A 569 21.15 -15.44 15.77
N ARG A 570 21.38 -15.65 17.06
CA ARG A 570 20.92 -16.82 17.82
C ARG A 570 20.42 -16.35 19.18
N ILE A 571 19.41 -17.01 19.70
CA ILE A 571 18.95 -16.82 21.09
C ILE A 571 19.50 -17.95 21.93
N HIS A 572 20.10 -17.60 23.08
CA HIS A 572 20.51 -18.58 24.08
C HIS A 572 19.47 -18.67 25.17
N GLN A 573 18.83 -19.82 25.33
CA GLN A 573 17.82 -20.03 26.35
C GLN A 573 17.99 -21.40 27.01
N ASP A 574 18.09 -21.44 28.33
CA ASP A 574 18.15 -22.68 29.12
C ASP A 574 19.15 -23.72 28.60
N GLY A 575 20.31 -23.24 28.10
CA GLY A 575 21.36 -24.07 27.52
C GLY A 575 21.10 -24.56 26.09
N LYS A 576 20.00 -24.12 25.46
CA LYS A 576 19.70 -24.37 24.06
C LYS A 576 19.97 -23.14 23.20
N ILE A 577 20.37 -23.38 21.98
CA ILE A 577 20.59 -22.35 20.96
C ILE A 577 19.40 -22.39 20.00
N VAL A 578 18.63 -21.30 19.96
CA VAL A 578 17.50 -21.15 19.05
C VAL A 578 17.97 -20.38 17.82
N SER A 579 17.67 -20.90 16.66
CA SER A 579 18.07 -20.31 15.38
C SER A 579 17.16 -19.15 14.99
N ALA A 580 17.68 -18.22 14.14
CA ALA A 580 16.88 -17.09 13.65
C ALA A 580 15.58 -17.54 12.96
N TYR A 581 15.64 -18.62 12.20
CA TYR A 581 14.50 -19.20 11.49
C TYR A 581 13.28 -19.46 12.40
N GLU A 582 13.49 -19.78 13.67
CA GLU A 582 12.40 -20.12 14.60
C GLU A 582 11.65 -18.90 15.16
N PHE A 583 12.25 -17.69 15.05
CA PHE A 583 11.69 -16.49 15.70
C PHE A 583 11.67 -15.23 14.81
N ILE A 584 12.31 -15.24 13.66
CA ILE A 584 12.48 -14.05 12.82
C ILE A 584 11.11 -13.47 12.37
N GLU A 585 10.22 -14.31 11.90
CA GLU A 585 8.87 -13.90 11.46
C GLU A 585 8.06 -13.25 12.58
N ILE A 586 8.17 -13.80 13.80
CA ILE A 586 7.49 -13.23 14.97
C ILE A 586 8.11 -11.87 15.34
N ALA A 587 9.43 -11.74 15.20
CA ALA A 587 10.13 -10.50 15.44
C ALA A 587 9.71 -9.41 14.44
N GLU A 588 9.59 -9.74 13.16
CA GLU A 588 9.10 -8.87 12.10
C GLU A 588 7.66 -8.43 12.37
N ALA A 589 6.76 -9.39 12.60
CA ALA A 589 5.35 -9.13 12.88
C ALA A 589 5.11 -8.24 14.12
N ARG A 590 6.09 -8.18 15.03
CA ARG A 590 6.06 -7.35 16.24
C ARG A 590 6.89 -6.07 16.15
N GLY A 591 7.59 -5.84 15.04
CA GLY A 591 8.48 -4.69 14.85
C GLY A 591 9.71 -4.70 15.78
N LEU A 592 10.17 -5.89 16.20
CA LEU A 592 11.29 -6.07 17.12
C LEU A 592 12.65 -6.23 16.42
N ILE A 593 12.64 -6.47 15.11
CA ILE A 593 13.84 -6.74 14.30
C ILE A 593 14.91 -5.66 14.50
N ASN A 594 14.56 -4.39 14.38
CA ASN A 594 15.54 -3.30 14.50
C ASN A 594 16.26 -3.32 15.87
N SER A 595 15.55 -3.63 16.94
CA SER A 595 16.14 -3.72 18.28
C SER A 595 17.09 -4.91 18.39
N MET A 596 16.73 -6.03 17.79
CA MET A 596 17.53 -7.27 17.77
C MET A 596 18.79 -7.09 16.91
N ASP A 597 18.66 -6.49 15.74
CA ASP A 597 19.79 -6.20 14.85
C ASP A 597 20.82 -5.30 15.54
N LEU A 598 20.37 -4.24 16.21
CA LEU A 598 21.26 -3.35 16.98
C LEU A 598 22.01 -4.10 18.08
N MET A 599 21.32 -4.97 18.83
CA MET A 599 21.94 -5.80 19.88
C MET A 599 23.01 -6.74 19.30
N VAL A 600 22.68 -7.41 18.19
CA VAL A 600 23.60 -8.36 17.53
C VAL A 600 24.81 -7.64 16.96
N ILE A 601 24.61 -6.51 16.29
CA ILE A 601 25.68 -5.69 15.72
C ILE A 601 26.59 -5.16 16.84
N GLU A 602 26.02 -4.63 17.93
CA GLU A 602 26.81 -4.14 19.06
C GLU A 602 27.68 -5.25 19.67
N LYS A 603 27.10 -6.43 19.88
CA LYS A 603 27.85 -7.59 20.39
C LYS A 603 28.90 -8.08 19.41
N ALA A 604 28.59 -8.06 18.11
CA ALA A 604 29.55 -8.43 17.07
C ALA A 604 30.76 -7.50 17.07
N PHE A 605 30.54 -6.18 17.17
CA PHE A 605 31.65 -5.23 17.28
C PHE A 605 32.51 -5.44 18.55
N LYS A 606 31.87 -5.70 19.69
CA LYS A 606 32.59 -6.01 20.93
C LYS A 606 33.46 -7.27 20.78
N GLU A 607 32.95 -8.29 20.11
CA GLU A 607 33.68 -9.54 19.86
C GLU A 607 34.84 -9.34 18.88
N ILE A 608 34.64 -8.57 17.80
CA ILE A 608 35.69 -8.20 16.84
C ILE A 608 36.80 -7.43 17.55
N GLN A 609 36.49 -6.46 18.41
CA GLN A 609 37.47 -5.75 19.20
C GLN A 609 38.21 -6.65 20.19
N ARG A 610 37.51 -7.55 20.87
CA ARG A 610 38.08 -8.51 21.81
C ARG A 610 39.08 -9.47 21.16
N THR A 611 38.74 -9.93 19.97
CA THR A 611 39.53 -10.91 19.22
C THR A 611 40.60 -10.28 18.31
N GLN A 612 40.60 -8.95 18.16
CA GLN A 612 41.44 -8.20 17.22
C GLN A 612 41.40 -8.81 15.79
N TYR A 613 40.22 -9.26 15.40
CA TYR A 613 40.03 -9.91 14.12
C TYR A 613 40.12 -8.90 12.96
N GLU A 614 41.05 -9.14 12.02
CA GLU A 614 41.30 -8.27 10.86
C GLU A 614 40.52 -8.68 9.60
N GLY A 615 39.67 -9.70 9.66
CA GLY A 615 38.77 -10.14 8.60
C GLY A 615 37.42 -9.40 8.69
N ILE A 616 36.95 -8.88 7.57
CA ILE A 616 35.62 -8.25 7.48
C ILE A 616 34.64 -9.25 6.86
#